data_a92039a8ad4da2be29c8e17cd02901b2
#
_entry.id   a92039a8ad4da2be29c8e17cd02901b2
#
_cell.length_a   1.000
_cell.length_b   1.000
_cell.length_c   1.000
_cell.angle_alpha   90.00
_cell.angle_beta   90.00
_cell.angle_gamma   90.00
#
_symmetry.space_group_name_H-M   'P 1'
#
loop_
_entity.id
_entity.type
_entity.pdbx_description
1 polymer ?
#
loop_
_entity_poly.entity_id
_entity_poly.type
_entity_poly.pdbx_seq_one_letter_code
_entity_poly.pdbx_strand_id
1 'polypeptide(L)'
;MIYVKNISYMLSHVFFMVFLYLFLIHRYSRRQTIAICVVSCSVMNMLDYFKLDMFSGSKPAYLFTTLVQIAIAQCTGLLIAKKRDSRALFISLSASNYVIVGSITASILYILTGRVSLALVGNLLMHLAILLILSGKLGNIFHKFCERDLGKSWWGLCLIPVFFFCSFSCLAFFPYTLYEYPQNILVSIFLMI
;
A
#
# COMPACT_ATOMS: atom_id res chain seq x y z
N MET A 1 -17.74 10.73 -5.43
CA MET A 1 -16.89 10.46 -4.26
C MET A 1 -16.40 9.01 -4.22
N ILE A 2 -17.28 8.01 -4.22
CA ILE A 2 -16.95 6.57 -4.20
C ILE A 2 -16.00 6.18 -5.35
N TYR A 3 -16.24 6.65 -6.58
CA TYR A 3 -15.41 6.35 -7.75
C TYR A 3 -13.95 6.82 -7.61
N VAL A 4 -13.69 8.00 -7.04
CA VAL A 4 -12.32 8.53 -6.85
C VAL A 4 -11.53 7.63 -5.92
N LYS A 5 -12.15 7.26 -4.79
CA LYS A 5 -11.58 6.37 -3.79
C LYS A 5 -11.13 5.06 -4.42
N ASN A 6 -11.99 4.47 -5.25
CA ASN A 6 -11.74 3.14 -5.79
C ASN A 6 -10.74 3.11 -6.95
N ILE A 7 -10.77 4.10 -7.85
CA ILE A 7 -9.73 4.25 -8.87
C ILE A 7 -8.37 4.49 -8.21
N SER A 8 -8.34 5.29 -7.14
CA SER A 8 -7.13 5.52 -6.36
C SER A 8 -6.59 4.22 -5.74
N TYR A 9 -7.45 3.35 -5.19
CA TYR A 9 -7.03 2.05 -4.67
C TYR A 9 -6.53 1.10 -5.76
N MET A 10 -7.25 0.98 -6.88
CA MET A 10 -6.80 0.16 -8.01
C MET A 10 -5.42 0.57 -8.51
N LEU A 11 -5.18 1.89 -8.63
CA LEU A 11 -3.88 2.42 -8.99
C LEU A 11 -2.82 2.07 -7.94
N SER A 12 -3.17 2.18 -6.68
CA SER A 12 -2.29 1.88 -5.56
C SER A 12 -1.86 0.41 -5.52
N HIS A 13 -2.73 -0.54 -5.91
CA HIS A 13 -2.34 -1.95 -6.03
C HIS A 13 -1.25 -2.18 -7.09
N VAL A 14 -1.30 -1.45 -8.21
CA VAL A 14 -0.24 -1.51 -9.22
C VAL A 14 1.09 -1.05 -8.62
N PHE A 15 1.09 0.09 -7.93
CA PHE A 15 2.29 0.63 -7.29
C PHE A 15 2.80 -0.26 -6.15
N PHE A 16 1.90 -0.91 -5.41
CA PHE A 16 2.27 -1.93 -4.42
C PHE A 16 3.08 -3.05 -5.07
N MET A 17 2.60 -3.60 -6.18
CA MET A 17 3.30 -4.68 -6.89
C MET A 17 4.63 -4.22 -7.48
N VAL A 18 4.68 -2.98 -8.00
CA VAL A 18 5.94 -2.37 -8.47
C VAL A 18 6.94 -2.24 -7.32
N PHE A 19 6.50 -1.80 -6.14
CA PHE A 19 7.35 -1.71 -4.96
C PHE A 19 7.91 -3.08 -4.56
N LEU A 20 7.07 -4.11 -4.47
CA LEU A 20 7.53 -5.47 -4.17
C LEU A 20 8.53 -5.96 -5.20
N TYR A 21 8.27 -5.71 -6.49
CA TYR A 21 9.16 -6.09 -7.57
C TYR A 21 10.52 -5.40 -7.49
N LEU A 22 10.59 -4.15 -7.09
CA LEU A 22 11.84 -3.39 -7.02
C LEU A 22 12.68 -3.73 -5.78
N PHE A 23 12.03 -4.00 -4.64
CA PHE A 23 12.73 -4.08 -3.35
C PHE A 23 12.86 -5.49 -2.76
N LEU A 24 12.14 -6.49 -3.28
CA LEU A 24 12.33 -7.88 -2.88
C LEU A 24 13.39 -8.57 -3.74
N ILE A 25 14.21 -9.41 -3.11
CA ILE A 25 15.06 -10.35 -3.85
C ILE A 25 14.19 -11.52 -4.28
N HIS A 26 14.05 -11.70 -5.60
CA HIS A 26 13.11 -12.65 -6.16
C HIS A 26 13.61 -14.11 -6.11
N ARG A 27 12.67 -15.04 -5.85
CA ARG A 27 12.91 -16.48 -5.94
C ARG A 27 12.78 -16.99 -7.37
N TYR A 28 11.86 -16.43 -8.13
CA TYR A 28 11.49 -16.87 -9.46
C TYR A 28 12.18 -16.05 -10.56
N SER A 29 12.12 -16.53 -11.79
CA SER A 29 12.57 -15.76 -12.94
C SER A 29 11.78 -14.46 -13.07
N ARG A 30 12.36 -13.46 -13.75
CA ARG A 30 11.73 -12.15 -13.97
C ARG A 30 10.30 -12.27 -14.53
N ARG A 31 10.12 -13.15 -15.53
CA ARG A 31 8.81 -13.36 -16.17
C ARG A 31 7.78 -13.95 -15.20
N GLN A 32 8.17 -14.95 -14.42
CA GLN A 32 7.29 -15.57 -13.43
C GLN A 32 6.93 -14.61 -12.30
N THR A 33 7.89 -13.83 -11.80
CA THR A 33 7.62 -12.82 -10.76
C THR A 33 6.62 -11.78 -11.24
N ILE A 34 6.80 -11.25 -12.47
CA ILE A 34 5.85 -10.31 -13.08
C ILE A 34 4.47 -10.95 -13.23
N ALA A 35 4.40 -12.21 -13.71
CA ALA A 35 3.13 -12.91 -13.86
C ALA A 35 2.39 -13.04 -12.50
N ILE A 36 3.10 -13.41 -11.43
CA ILE A 36 2.52 -13.51 -10.08
C ILE A 36 2.01 -12.14 -9.63
N CYS A 37 2.81 -11.06 -9.80
CA CYS A 37 2.40 -9.71 -9.45
C CYS A 37 1.15 -9.26 -10.22
N VAL A 38 1.08 -9.53 -11.52
CA VAL A 38 -0.07 -9.20 -12.39
C VAL A 38 -1.32 -9.95 -11.93
N VAL A 39 -1.22 -11.26 -11.70
CA VAL A 39 -2.36 -12.06 -11.22
C VAL A 39 -2.84 -11.55 -9.86
N SER A 40 -1.94 -11.34 -8.91
CA SER A 40 -2.31 -10.82 -7.57
C SER A 40 -2.95 -9.43 -7.64
N CYS A 41 -2.40 -8.54 -8.47
CA CYS A 41 -2.95 -7.21 -8.71
C CYS A 41 -4.37 -7.30 -9.31
N SER A 42 -4.58 -8.18 -10.28
CA SER A 42 -5.90 -8.39 -10.90
C SER A 42 -6.93 -8.90 -9.90
N VAL A 43 -6.54 -9.85 -9.03
CA VAL A 43 -7.41 -10.35 -7.97
C VAL A 43 -7.76 -9.24 -6.97
N MET A 44 -6.80 -8.43 -6.56
CA MET A 44 -7.04 -7.30 -5.63
C MET A 44 -7.98 -6.26 -6.26
N ASN A 45 -7.78 -5.91 -7.53
CA ASN A 45 -8.65 -4.98 -8.26
C ASN A 45 -10.07 -5.55 -8.45
N MET A 46 -10.20 -6.85 -8.69
CA MET A 46 -11.49 -7.53 -8.76
C MET A 46 -12.22 -7.48 -7.41
N LEU A 47 -11.52 -7.66 -6.31
CA LEU A 47 -12.09 -7.51 -4.96
C LEU A 47 -12.55 -6.08 -4.69
N ASP A 48 -11.83 -5.06 -5.19
CA ASP A 48 -12.29 -3.67 -5.09
C ASP A 48 -13.57 -3.42 -5.88
N TYR A 49 -13.69 -4.01 -7.06
CA TYR A 49 -14.92 -3.95 -7.84
C TYR A 49 -16.11 -4.57 -7.08
N PHE A 50 -15.92 -5.75 -6.48
CA PHE A 50 -16.96 -6.37 -5.64
C PHE A 50 -17.35 -5.52 -4.42
N LYS A 51 -16.37 -4.84 -3.79
CA LYS A 51 -16.67 -3.91 -2.68
C LYS A 51 -17.62 -2.79 -3.11
N LEU A 52 -17.46 -2.30 -4.35
CA LEU A 52 -18.28 -1.23 -4.89
C LEU A 52 -19.72 -1.65 -5.16
N ASP A 53 -19.84 -2.80 -5.81
CA ASP A 53 -21.10 -3.24 -6.38
C ASP A 53 -21.96 -4.01 -5.34
N MET A 54 -21.35 -4.96 -4.63
CA MET A 54 -22.10 -5.86 -3.75
C MET A 54 -22.11 -5.44 -2.26
N PHE A 55 -21.09 -4.72 -1.80
CA PHE A 55 -20.88 -4.46 -0.36
C PHE A 55 -20.93 -2.97 0.01
N SER A 56 -21.39 -2.09 -0.88
CA SER A 56 -21.45 -0.64 -0.65
C SER A 56 -22.29 -0.24 0.58
N GLY A 57 -23.20 -1.08 1.03
CA GLY A 57 -24.03 -0.84 2.22
C GLY A 57 -23.63 -1.60 3.49
N SER A 58 -22.65 -2.51 3.42
CA SER A 58 -22.25 -3.38 4.56
C SER A 58 -20.85 -3.09 5.05
N LYS A 59 -20.72 -2.34 6.16
CA LYS A 59 -19.42 -2.06 6.80
C LYS A 59 -18.63 -3.35 7.13
N PRO A 60 -19.24 -4.42 7.69
CA PRO A 60 -18.52 -5.66 7.98
C PRO A 60 -17.96 -6.34 6.73
N ALA A 61 -18.73 -6.41 5.64
CA ALA A 61 -18.29 -7.02 4.38
C ALA A 61 -17.15 -6.23 3.75
N TYR A 62 -17.21 -4.89 3.80
CA TYR A 62 -16.13 -4.01 3.36
C TYR A 62 -14.83 -4.29 4.13
N LEU A 63 -14.93 -4.39 5.45
CA LEU A 63 -13.78 -4.65 6.34
C LEU A 63 -13.19 -6.03 6.08
N PHE A 64 -14.02 -7.06 5.97
CA PHE A 64 -13.59 -8.41 5.64
C PHE A 64 -12.85 -8.47 4.30
N THR A 65 -13.41 -7.86 3.25
CA THR A 65 -12.76 -7.81 1.92
C THR A 65 -11.41 -7.09 1.98
N THR A 66 -11.31 -6.02 2.77
CA THR A 66 -10.04 -5.30 2.98
C THR A 66 -9.00 -6.19 3.67
N LEU A 67 -9.39 -6.96 4.70
CA LEU A 67 -8.49 -7.90 5.35
C LEU A 67 -8.01 -9.00 4.38
N VAL A 68 -8.91 -9.51 3.53
CA VAL A 68 -8.54 -10.48 2.48
C VAL A 68 -7.53 -9.87 1.51
N GLN A 69 -7.71 -8.62 1.08
CA GLN A 69 -6.75 -7.93 0.21
C GLN A 69 -5.38 -7.75 0.87
N ILE A 70 -5.35 -7.37 2.16
CA ILE A 70 -4.11 -7.28 2.92
C ILE A 70 -3.42 -8.65 2.98
N ALA A 71 -4.17 -9.71 3.26
CA ALA A 71 -3.62 -11.08 3.29
C ALA A 71 -3.03 -11.47 1.92
N ILE A 72 -3.74 -11.22 0.81
CA ILE A 72 -3.25 -11.48 -0.55
C ILE A 72 -1.95 -10.71 -0.81
N ALA A 73 -1.90 -9.43 -0.44
CA ALA A 73 -0.73 -8.57 -0.60
C ALA A 73 0.49 -9.14 0.13
N GLN A 74 0.33 -9.51 1.42
CA GLN A 74 1.40 -10.09 2.23
C GLN A 74 1.82 -11.48 1.71
N CYS A 75 0.86 -12.34 1.35
CA CYS A 75 1.13 -13.65 0.75
C CYS A 75 1.88 -13.53 -0.57
N THR A 76 1.56 -12.53 -1.40
CA THR A 76 2.27 -12.27 -2.66
C THR A 76 3.73 -11.92 -2.38
N GLY A 77 3.98 -11.00 -1.43
CA GLY A 77 5.35 -10.65 -1.02
C GLY A 77 6.16 -11.87 -0.56
N LEU A 78 5.58 -12.70 0.32
CA LEU A 78 6.21 -13.94 0.79
C LEU A 78 6.41 -14.96 -0.32
N LEU A 79 5.49 -15.04 -1.28
CA LEU A 79 5.56 -15.98 -2.40
C LEU A 79 6.72 -15.66 -3.33
N ILE A 80 6.88 -14.39 -3.71
CA ILE A 80 7.93 -13.97 -4.65
C ILE A 80 9.31 -13.83 -3.99
N ALA A 81 9.37 -13.68 -2.66
CA ALA A 81 10.62 -13.51 -1.94
C ALA A 81 11.48 -14.76 -1.97
N LYS A 82 12.80 -14.58 -2.20
CA LYS A 82 13.79 -15.67 -2.14
C LYS A 82 13.91 -16.23 -0.73
N LYS A 83 13.91 -15.36 0.29
CA LYS A 83 13.87 -15.73 1.70
C LYS A 83 12.49 -15.37 2.26
N ARG A 84 11.74 -16.37 2.72
CA ARG A 84 10.41 -16.23 3.31
C ARG A 84 10.50 -16.00 4.81
N ASP A 85 11.22 -14.96 5.19
CA ASP A 85 11.44 -14.57 6.58
C ASP A 85 10.82 -13.21 6.90
N SER A 86 11.06 -12.71 8.10
CA SER A 86 10.57 -11.42 8.57
C SER A 86 11.04 -10.22 7.72
N ARG A 87 12.11 -10.36 6.93
CA ARG A 87 12.53 -9.33 5.96
C ARG A 87 11.50 -9.12 4.85
N ALA A 88 11.00 -10.24 4.30
CA ALA A 88 9.96 -10.16 3.28
C ALA A 88 8.68 -9.53 3.83
N LEU A 89 8.31 -9.86 5.08
CA LEU A 89 7.19 -9.21 5.77
C LEU A 89 7.44 -7.72 5.99
N PHE A 90 8.63 -7.33 6.43
CA PHE A 90 8.99 -5.93 6.60
C PHE A 90 8.84 -5.13 5.30
N ILE A 91 9.35 -5.66 4.20
CA ILE A 91 9.24 -5.01 2.88
C ILE A 91 7.78 -4.92 2.43
N SER A 92 7.00 -5.99 2.59
CA SER A 92 5.58 -6.01 2.20
C SER A 92 4.74 -5.06 3.05
N LEU A 93 4.99 -4.97 4.36
CA LEU A 93 4.34 -4.02 5.26
C LEU A 93 4.72 -2.57 4.93
N SER A 94 6.00 -2.34 4.59
CA SER A 94 6.47 -1.03 4.12
C SER A 94 5.80 -0.63 2.81
N ALA A 95 5.60 -1.58 1.88
CA ALA A 95 4.84 -1.37 0.65
C ALA A 95 3.37 -1.00 0.94
N SER A 96 2.76 -1.60 1.98
CA SER A 96 1.40 -1.25 2.40
C SER A 96 1.32 0.20 2.90
N ASN A 97 2.29 0.64 3.71
CA ASN A 97 2.37 2.04 4.15
C ASN A 97 2.56 3.00 2.99
N TYR A 98 3.47 2.68 2.08
CA TYR A 98 3.71 3.45 0.87
C TYR A 98 2.42 3.69 0.07
N VAL A 99 1.59 2.66 -0.09
CA VAL A 99 0.32 2.74 -0.81
C VAL A 99 -0.71 3.60 -0.08
N ILE A 100 -0.78 3.51 1.25
CA ILE A 100 -1.69 4.32 2.07
C ILE A 100 -1.36 5.81 1.93
N VAL A 101 -0.08 6.18 1.93
CA VAL A 101 0.35 7.58 1.75
C VAL A 101 -0.20 8.18 0.46
N GLY A 102 -0.12 7.46 -0.67
CA GLY A 102 -0.69 7.90 -1.93
C GLY A 102 -2.22 8.08 -1.86
N SER A 103 -2.91 7.14 -1.22
CA SER A 103 -4.37 7.19 -1.04
C SER A 103 -4.81 8.35 -0.14
N ILE A 104 -4.07 8.64 0.93
CA ILE A 104 -4.32 9.79 1.81
C ILE A 104 -4.11 11.09 1.02
N THR A 105 -3.03 11.19 0.24
CA THR A 105 -2.75 12.36 -0.61
C THR A 105 -3.91 12.62 -1.58
N ALA A 106 -4.42 11.58 -2.25
CA ALA A 106 -5.58 11.70 -3.13
C ALA A 106 -6.82 12.20 -2.38
N SER A 107 -7.07 11.67 -1.19
CA SER A 107 -8.21 12.07 -0.36
C SER A 107 -8.12 13.53 0.06
N ILE A 108 -6.95 13.98 0.51
CA ILE A 108 -6.70 15.38 0.90
C ILE A 108 -6.92 16.32 -0.30
N LEU A 109 -6.32 16.02 -1.44
CA LEU A 109 -6.47 16.85 -2.64
C LEU A 109 -7.91 16.92 -3.12
N TYR A 110 -8.65 15.81 -3.05
CA TYR A 110 -10.06 15.81 -3.38
C TYR A 110 -10.89 16.68 -2.43
N ILE A 111 -10.66 16.58 -1.11
CA ILE A 111 -11.39 17.38 -0.11
C ILE A 111 -11.11 18.88 -0.31
N LEU A 112 -9.86 19.25 -0.61
CA LEU A 112 -9.46 20.65 -0.77
C LEU A 112 -9.94 21.25 -2.11
N THR A 113 -9.98 20.47 -3.19
CA THR A 113 -10.22 21.00 -4.54
C THR A 113 -11.55 20.63 -5.15
N GLY A 114 -12.21 19.59 -4.63
CA GLY A 114 -13.42 18.99 -5.22
C GLY A 114 -13.19 18.30 -6.58
N ARG A 115 -11.94 18.27 -7.09
CA ARG A 115 -11.62 17.80 -8.45
C ARG A 115 -11.01 16.40 -8.43
N VAL A 116 -11.72 15.43 -9.03
CA VAL A 116 -11.28 14.04 -9.18
C VAL A 116 -9.94 13.92 -9.90
N SER A 117 -9.76 14.67 -10.99
CA SER A 117 -8.53 14.64 -11.79
C SER A 117 -7.29 15.05 -10.99
N LEU A 118 -7.40 16.10 -10.17
CA LEU A 118 -6.28 16.53 -9.32
C LEU A 118 -5.95 15.51 -8.24
N ALA A 119 -6.95 14.85 -7.66
CA ALA A 119 -6.75 13.79 -6.69
C ALA A 119 -6.00 12.59 -7.30
N LEU A 120 -6.40 12.15 -8.49
CA LEU A 120 -5.74 11.02 -9.17
C LEU A 120 -4.32 11.37 -9.64
N VAL A 121 -4.12 12.57 -10.19
CA VAL A 121 -2.78 13.04 -10.58
C VAL A 121 -1.88 13.17 -9.35
N GLY A 122 -2.38 13.71 -8.25
CA GLY A 122 -1.63 13.81 -7.01
C GLY A 122 -1.24 12.44 -6.44
N ASN A 123 -2.16 11.46 -6.47
CA ASN A 123 -1.85 10.08 -6.10
C ASN A 123 -0.71 9.50 -6.95
N LEU A 124 -0.82 9.64 -8.28
CA LEU A 124 0.19 9.17 -9.22
C LEU A 124 1.55 9.82 -8.97
N LEU A 125 1.57 11.14 -8.86
CA LEU A 125 2.81 11.90 -8.63
C LEU A 125 3.46 11.52 -7.29
N MET A 126 2.68 11.35 -6.23
CA MET A 126 3.19 10.94 -4.92
C MET A 126 3.83 9.55 -4.99
N HIS A 127 3.15 8.59 -5.63
CA HIS A 127 3.72 7.26 -5.82
C HIS A 127 5.01 7.28 -6.62
N LEU A 128 5.05 8.02 -7.73
CA LEU A 128 6.25 8.14 -8.55
C LEU A 128 7.38 8.84 -7.80
N ALA A 129 7.10 9.93 -7.07
CA ALA A 129 8.10 10.65 -6.30
C ALA A 129 8.76 9.75 -5.24
N ILE A 130 7.96 9.02 -4.46
CA ILE A 130 8.50 8.11 -3.45
C ILE A 130 9.31 6.99 -4.09
N LEU A 131 8.84 6.37 -5.18
CA LEU A 131 9.60 5.32 -5.88
C LEU A 131 10.92 5.85 -6.44
N LEU A 132 10.94 7.06 -7.02
CA LEU A 132 12.16 7.68 -7.53
C LEU A 132 13.17 7.96 -6.41
N ILE A 133 12.70 8.47 -5.27
CA ILE A 133 13.56 8.71 -4.10
C ILE A 133 14.13 7.38 -3.57
N LEU A 134 13.28 6.37 -3.40
CA LEU A 134 13.68 5.06 -2.87
C LEU A 134 14.54 4.27 -3.85
N SER A 135 14.29 4.34 -5.16
CA SER A 135 15.10 3.65 -6.18
C SER A 135 16.44 4.32 -6.47
N GLY A 136 16.60 5.59 -6.11
CA GLY A 136 17.82 6.36 -6.28
C GLY A 136 18.91 6.01 -5.24
N LYS A 137 19.51 7.04 -4.64
CA LYS A 137 20.59 6.87 -3.63
C LYS A 137 20.16 6.03 -2.42
N LEU A 138 18.89 6.17 -1.98
CA LEU A 138 18.35 5.41 -0.86
C LEU A 138 18.12 3.93 -1.20
N GLY A 139 17.85 3.59 -2.46
CA GLY A 139 17.65 2.21 -2.90
C GLY A 139 18.82 1.31 -2.60
N ASN A 140 20.04 1.78 -2.89
CA ASN A 140 21.26 1.02 -2.59
C ASN A 140 21.48 0.80 -1.08
N ILE A 141 21.13 1.79 -0.26
CA ILE A 141 21.19 1.69 1.20
C ILE A 141 20.15 0.69 1.69
N PHE A 142 18.92 0.79 1.17
CA PHE A 142 17.82 -0.09 1.51
C PHE A 142 18.10 -1.56 1.12
N HIS A 143 18.61 -1.81 -0.09
CA HIS A 143 19.02 -3.14 -0.52
C HIS A 143 20.10 -3.71 0.38
N LYS A 144 21.17 -2.96 0.65
CA LYS A 144 22.24 -3.38 1.57
C LYS A 144 21.73 -3.67 2.98
N PHE A 145 20.75 -2.86 3.45
CA PHE A 145 20.11 -3.08 4.74
C PHE A 145 19.31 -4.38 4.75
N CYS A 146 18.50 -4.61 3.72
CA CYS A 146 17.69 -5.83 3.59
C CYS A 146 18.54 -7.10 3.38
N GLU A 147 19.77 -7.00 2.85
CA GLU A 147 20.71 -8.11 2.70
C GLU A 147 21.37 -8.51 4.01
N ARG A 148 21.47 -7.58 4.98
CA ARG A 148 22.09 -7.88 6.29
C ARG A 148 21.26 -8.94 7.03
N ASP A 149 21.98 -9.91 7.58
CA ASP A 149 21.37 -10.93 8.42
C ASP A 149 21.29 -10.43 9.87
N LEU A 150 20.20 -9.77 10.20
CA LEU A 150 19.92 -9.28 11.55
C LEU A 150 19.22 -10.34 12.43
N GLY A 151 19.10 -11.58 11.92
CA GLY A 151 18.49 -12.70 12.64
C GLY A 151 17.10 -12.38 13.18
N LYS A 152 16.86 -12.58 14.48
CA LYS A 152 15.56 -12.32 15.13
C LYS A 152 15.19 -10.84 15.20
N SER A 153 16.12 -9.91 15.04
CA SER A 153 15.87 -8.46 15.12
C SER A 153 14.91 -7.94 14.02
N TRP A 154 14.79 -8.65 12.90
CA TRP A 154 13.84 -8.30 11.85
C TRP A 154 12.37 -8.33 12.30
N TRP A 155 12.00 -9.18 13.25
CA TRP A 155 10.65 -9.19 13.83
C TRP A 155 10.36 -7.88 14.58
N GLY A 156 11.33 -7.39 15.34
CA GLY A 156 11.22 -6.09 16.01
C GLY A 156 11.05 -4.94 15.01
N LEU A 157 11.81 -4.98 13.90
CA LEU A 157 11.69 -3.97 12.85
C LEU A 157 10.32 -3.99 12.15
N CYS A 158 9.66 -5.15 12.03
CA CYS A 158 8.31 -5.23 11.47
C CYS A 158 7.26 -4.46 12.30
N LEU A 159 7.51 -4.21 13.59
CA LEU A 159 6.58 -3.43 14.43
C LEU A 159 6.46 -1.98 13.93
N ILE A 160 7.51 -1.42 13.34
CA ILE A 160 7.51 -0.04 12.83
C ILE A 160 6.47 0.11 11.70
N PRO A 161 6.55 -0.62 10.57
CA PRO A 161 5.55 -0.50 9.52
C PRO A 161 4.15 -0.95 9.96
N VAL A 162 4.02 -1.91 10.90
CA VAL A 162 2.71 -2.28 11.47
C VAL A 162 2.11 -1.11 12.24
N PHE A 163 2.88 -0.45 13.09
CA PHE A 163 2.41 0.72 13.85
C PHE A 163 1.91 1.83 12.92
N PHE A 164 2.71 2.19 11.91
CA PHE A 164 2.31 3.20 10.94
C PHE A 164 1.09 2.77 10.13
N PHE A 165 1.03 1.50 9.69
CA PHE A 165 -0.12 0.97 8.96
C PHE A 165 -1.40 1.08 9.78
N CYS A 166 -1.38 0.66 11.05
CA CYS A 166 -2.53 0.77 11.95
C CYS A 166 -2.92 2.23 12.19
N SER A 167 -1.94 3.11 12.45
CA SER A 167 -2.17 4.53 12.69
C SER A 167 -2.81 5.21 11.47
N PHE A 168 -2.27 5.01 10.27
CA PHE A 168 -2.85 5.54 9.04
C PHE A 168 -4.25 4.97 8.76
N SER A 169 -4.43 3.67 8.97
CA SER A 169 -5.73 3.02 8.75
C SER A 169 -6.80 3.55 9.70
N CYS A 170 -6.47 3.74 10.98
CA CYS A 170 -7.38 4.31 11.96
C CYS A 170 -7.72 5.77 11.64
N LEU A 171 -6.74 6.58 11.24
CA LEU A 171 -6.96 8.00 10.99
C LEU A 171 -7.65 8.28 9.66
N ALA A 172 -7.34 7.49 8.62
CA ALA A 172 -7.80 7.77 7.27
C ALA A 172 -9.05 6.99 6.86
N PHE A 173 -9.28 5.82 7.45
CA PHE A 173 -10.28 4.88 6.93
C PHE A 173 -11.21 4.27 7.97
N PHE A 174 -10.88 4.28 9.25
CA PHE A 174 -11.67 3.62 10.27
C PHE A 174 -11.77 4.46 11.56
N PRO A 175 -12.95 4.52 12.22
CA PRO A 175 -14.26 3.99 11.79
C PRO A 175 -14.92 4.84 10.69
N TYR A 176 -14.36 6.00 10.38
CA TYR A 176 -14.84 6.96 9.39
C TYR A 176 -13.73 7.33 8.42
N THR A 177 -14.10 7.59 7.17
CA THR A 177 -13.13 8.03 6.16
C THR A 177 -12.76 9.50 6.37
N LEU A 178 -11.61 9.94 5.82
CA LEU A 178 -11.23 11.37 5.82
C LEU A 178 -12.29 12.28 5.20
N TYR A 179 -13.12 11.77 4.30
CA TYR A 179 -14.23 12.50 3.69
C TYR A 179 -15.38 12.79 4.68
N GLU A 180 -15.55 11.90 5.67
CA GLU A 180 -16.56 12.07 6.73
C GLU A 180 -16.02 12.87 7.91
N TYR A 181 -14.68 12.81 8.14
CA TYR A 181 -13.98 13.51 9.22
C TYR A 181 -12.77 14.29 8.68
N PRO A 182 -13.00 15.44 8.01
CA PRO A 182 -11.92 16.26 7.45
C PRO A 182 -10.91 16.81 8.47
N GLN A 183 -11.29 16.92 9.74
CA GLN A 183 -10.40 17.35 10.81
C GLN A 183 -9.19 16.42 11.01
N ASN A 184 -9.29 15.15 10.61
CA ASN A 184 -8.18 14.21 10.67
C ASN A 184 -7.10 14.48 9.61
N ILE A 185 -7.32 15.41 8.68
CA ILE A 185 -6.35 15.77 7.63
C ILE A 185 -5.04 16.25 8.24
N LEU A 186 -5.07 17.15 9.23
CA LEU A 186 -3.87 17.69 9.86
C LEU A 186 -3.04 16.59 10.54
N VAL A 187 -3.71 15.67 11.25
CA VAL A 187 -3.02 14.55 11.91
C VAL A 187 -2.46 13.58 10.87
N SER A 188 -3.19 13.33 9.77
CA SER A 188 -2.72 12.48 8.67
C SER A 188 -1.49 13.07 7.99
N ILE A 189 -1.47 14.39 7.75
CA ILE A 189 -0.30 15.10 7.20
C ILE A 189 0.89 14.98 8.15
N PHE A 190 0.67 15.22 9.44
CA PHE A 190 1.73 15.12 10.46
C PHE A 190 2.38 13.72 10.50
N LEU A 191 1.59 12.65 10.33
CA LEU A 191 2.13 11.29 10.31
C LEU A 191 2.85 10.94 8.99
N MET A 192 2.63 11.71 7.92
CA MET A 192 3.28 11.49 6.62
C MET A 192 4.65 12.16 6.51
N ILE A 193 4.96 13.14 7.38
CA ILE A 193 6.24 13.85 7.45
C ILE A 193 7.20 13.12 8.39
#